data_a7eeebc89d2cac26478c8cb4a74bb895
#
_entry.id   a7eeebc89d2cac26478c8cb4a74bb895
#
_cell.length_a   1.000
_cell.length_b   1.000
_cell.length_c   1.000
_cell.angle_alpha   90.00
_cell.angle_beta   90.00
_cell.angle_gamma   90.00
#
_symmetry.space_group_name_H-M   'P 1'
#
loop_
_entity.id
_entity.type
_entity.pdbx_description
1 polymer ?
#
loop_
_entity_poly.entity_id
_entity_poly.type
_entity_poly.pdbx_seq_one_letter_code
_entity_poly.pdbx_strand_id
1 'polypeptide(L)'
;MKVKLVVSNERYDEIKRALTERGIEIDDTADLVLSESNRFPDNLIVKDTVKNERVVLPIEDIAYIETYGHTVEVHTKGETFQATDRLYKIVNQLDPDKFLRISNSVVISKSKVKQISTTLSMKFVLTMVNGKKVDVTRSYYYIFKDSFGIYGVCICCILQFCFRRF
;
A
#
# COMPACT_ATOMS: atom_id res chain seq x y z
N MET A 1 25.61 -20.80 -18.29
CA MET A 1 25.04 -19.48 -18.62
C MET A 1 25.01 -18.70 -17.33
N LYS A 2 25.49 -17.44 -17.30
CA LYS A 2 25.50 -16.59 -16.12
C LYS A 2 24.38 -15.56 -16.21
N VAL A 3 23.67 -15.34 -15.11
CA VAL A 3 22.59 -14.35 -15.01
C VAL A 3 22.68 -13.58 -13.71
N LYS A 4 22.37 -12.29 -13.76
CA LYS A 4 22.13 -11.46 -12.58
C LYS A 4 20.68 -11.63 -12.17
N LEU A 5 20.44 -11.94 -10.89
CA LEU A 5 19.09 -12.16 -10.36
C LEU A 5 18.61 -10.89 -9.61
N VAL A 6 17.52 -10.29 -10.10
CA VAL A 6 16.86 -9.11 -9.48
C VAL A 6 15.43 -9.47 -9.17
N VAL A 7 15.22 -10.02 -7.99
CA VAL A 7 13.90 -10.51 -7.50
C VAL A 7 13.73 -10.13 -6.04
N SER A 8 12.51 -10.25 -5.52
CA SER A 8 12.19 -10.01 -4.12
C SER A 8 13.00 -10.94 -3.19
N ASN A 9 13.38 -10.45 -2.02
CA ASN A 9 14.16 -11.22 -1.04
C ASN A 9 13.45 -12.53 -0.64
N GLU A 10 12.13 -12.51 -0.59
CA GLU A 10 11.31 -13.68 -0.20
C GLU A 10 11.44 -14.83 -1.21
N ARG A 11 11.63 -14.53 -2.48
CA ARG A 11 11.73 -15.52 -3.56
C ARG A 11 13.15 -15.77 -4.06
N TYR A 12 14.11 -15.01 -3.53
CA TYR A 12 15.50 -15.09 -4.01
C TYR A 12 16.08 -16.48 -3.88
N ASP A 13 15.96 -17.11 -2.71
CA ASP A 13 16.53 -18.42 -2.44
C ASP A 13 15.85 -19.54 -3.23
N GLU A 14 14.54 -19.46 -3.42
CA GLU A 14 13.76 -20.41 -4.23
C GLU A 14 14.20 -20.37 -5.69
N ILE A 15 14.22 -19.16 -6.27
CA ILE A 15 14.58 -18.95 -7.68
C ILE A 15 16.04 -19.29 -7.90
N LYS A 16 16.94 -18.90 -7.00
CA LYS A 16 18.36 -19.23 -7.05
C LYS A 16 18.57 -20.75 -7.12
N ARG A 17 17.92 -21.52 -6.25
CA ARG A 17 17.98 -22.96 -6.23
C ARG A 17 17.50 -23.57 -7.55
N ALA A 18 16.32 -23.12 -8.02
CA ALA A 18 15.75 -23.62 -9.27
C ALA A 18 16.62 -23.33 -10.52
N LEU A 19 17.32 -22.21 -10.54
CA LEU A 19 18.25 -21.84 -11.60
C LEU A 19 19.54 -22.66 -11.53
N THR A 20 20.10 -22.83 -10.33
CA THR A 20 21.31 -23.63 -10.13
C THR A 20 21.12 -25.09 -10.52
N GLU A 21 19.97 -25.69 -10.18
CA GLU A 21 19.58 -27.06 -10.60
C GLU A 21 19.52 -27.23 -12.12
N ARG A 22 19.27 -26.13 -12.87
CA ARG A 22 19.27 -26.10 -14.34
C ARG A 22 20.59 -25.69 -14.95
N GLY A 23 21.67 -25.63 -14.15
CA GLY A 23 23.01 -25.25 -14.63
C GLY A 23 23.17 -23.78 -14.98
N ILE A 24 22.32 -22.90 -14.41
CA ILE A 24 22.43 -21.45 -14.56
C ILE A 24 23.15 -20.91 -13.32
N GLU A 25 24.28 -20.27 -13.54
CA GLU A 25 25.10 -19.63 -12.51
C GLU A 25 24.60 -18.21 -12.24
N ILE A 26 24.43 -17.83 -10.96
CA ILE A 26 24.05 -16.48 -10.58
C ILE A 26 25.31 -15.68 -10.31
N ASP A 27 25.46 -14.58 -11.05
CA ASP A 27 26.64 -13.70 -11.01
C ASP A 27 26.15 -12.24 -11.13
N ASP A 28 26.44 -11.43 -10.14
CA ASP A 28 25.99 -10.03 -10.08
C ASP A 28 26.61 -9.15 -11.18
N THR A 29 27.68 -9.65 -11.83
CA THR A 29 28.36 -8.99 -12.95
C THR A 29 27.88 -9.45 -14.31
N ALA A 30 26.92 -10.38 -14.38
CA ALA A 30 26.42 -10.90 -15.64
C ALA A 30 25.62 -9.86 -16.42
N ASP A 31 25.80 -9.86 -17.75
CA ASP A 31 25.07 -8.97 -18.68
C ASP A 31 23.58 -9.35 -18.82
N LEU A 32 23.25 -10.61 -18.59
CA LEU A 32 21.87 -11.09 -18.60
C LEU A 32 21.22 -10.89 -17.23
N VAL A 33 20.12 -10.15 -17.20
CA VAL A 33 19.35 -9.89 -15.98
C VAL A 33 18.05 -10.68 -16.01
N LEU A 34 17.83 -11.53 -15.02
CA LEU A 34 16.55 -12.15 -14.73
C LEU A 34 15.85 -11.36 -13.64
N SER A 35 14.75 -10.72 -13.98
CA SER A 35 13.94 -9.95 -13.04
C SER A 35 12.51 -10.46 -13.00
N GLU A 36 11.83 -10.27 -11.88
CA GLU A 36 10.39 -10.43 -11.82
C GLU A 36 9.75 -9.34 -12.69
N SER A 37 8.85 -9.74 -13.60
CA SER A 37 8.04 -8.74 -14.30
C SER A 37 7.14 -8.05 -13.27
N ASN A 38 7.00 -6.72 -13.36
CA ASN A 38 6.06 -5.98 -12.54
C ASN A 38 4.67 -6.62 -12.66
N ARG A 39 4.25 -7.27 -11.58
CA ARG A 39 2.95 -7.95 -11.51
C ARG A 39 1.79 -6.95 -11.48
N PHE A 40 2.11 -5.72 -11.09
CA PHE A 40 1.13 -4.66 -10.89
C PHE A 40 1.37 -3.53 -11.90
N PRO A 41 0.31 -2.91 -12.43
CA PRO A 41 0.43 -1.76 -13.32
C PRO A 41 1.01 -0.55 -12.58
N ASP A 42 1.69 0.31 -13.29
CA ASP A 42 2.24 1.57 -12.74
C ASP A 42 1.20 2.70 -12.73
N ASN A 43 0.12 2.55 -13.52
CA ASN A 43 -0.89 3.57 -13.71
C ASN A 43 -2.31 2.99 -13.58
N LEU A 44 -3.22 3.83 -13.10
CA LEU A 44 -4.65 3.56 -13.04
C LEU A 44 -5.41 4.52 -13.95
N ILE A 45 -6.35 4.02 -14.76
CA ILE A 45 -7.23 4.89 -15.55
C ILE A 45 -8.41 5.32 -14.69
N VAL A 46 -8.52 6.62 -14.50
CA VAL A 46 -9.58 7.26 -13.70
C VAL A 46 -10.31 8.32 -14.52
N LYS A 47 -11.44 8.78 -14.03
CA LYS A 47 -12.22 9.85 -14.63
C LYS A 47 -12.11 11.10 -13.77
N ASP A 48 -11.69 12.21 -14.38
CA ASP A 48 -11.86 13.54 -13.81
C ASP A 48 -13.34 13.94 -13.97
N THR A 49 -14.03 14.09 -12.85
CA THR A 49 -15.47 14.41 -12.84
C THR A 49 -15.75 15.87 -13.19
N VAL A 50 -14.77 16.76 -13.02
CA VAL A 50 -14.91 18.19 -13.34
C VAL A 50 -14.76 18.42 -14.83
N LYS A 51 -13.71 17.85 -15.43
CA LYS A 51 -13.41 17.98 -16.86
C LYS A 51 -14.13 16.94 -17.72
N ASN A 52 -14.73 15.90 -17.08
CA ASN A 52 -15.36 14.77 -17.74
C ASN A 52 -14.40 13.99 -18.68
N GLU A 53 -13.12 13.96 -18.37
CA GLU A 53 -12.06 13.33 -19.15
C GLU A 53 -11.50 12.10 -18.45
N ARG A 54 -10.91 11.18 -19.23
CA ARG A 54 -10.14 10.06 -18.69
C ARG A 54 -8.71 10.51 -18.45
N VAL A 55 -8.20 10.22 -17.26
CA VAL A 55 -6.85 10.56 -16.83
C VAL A 55 -6.08 9.28 -16.52
N VAL A 56 -4.84 9.22 -16.95
CA VAL A 56 -3.90 8.18 -16.56
C VAL A 56 -3.20 8.65 -15.28
N LEU A 57 -3.57 8.07 -14.16
CA LEU A 57 -3.07 8.44 -12.84
C LEU A 57 -1.96 7.47 -12.42
N PRO A 58 -0.74 7.96 -12.11
CA PRO A 58 0.30 7.13 -11.52
C PRO A 58 -0.14 6.55 -10.17
N ILE A 59 0.05 5.26 -9.97
CA ILE A 59 -0.38 4.58 -8.73
C ILE A 59 0.36 5.15 -7.51
N GLU A 60 1.58 5.63 -7.69
CA GLU A 60 2.36 6.26 -6.63
C GLU A 60 1.77 7.58 -6.12
N ASP A 61 0.94 8.27 -6.90
CA ASP A 61 0.26 9.50 -6.50
C ASP A 61 -1.03 9.26 -5.70
N ILE A 62 -1.52 8.03 -5.69
CA ILE A 62 -2.73 7.65 -4.96
C ILE A 62 -2.46 7.69 -3.45
N ALA A 63 -3.24 8.50 -2.74
CA ALA A 63 -3.20 8.56 -1.29
C ALA A 63 -4.11 7.49 -0.67
N TYR A 64 -5.34 7.42 -1.10
CA TYR A 64 -6.29 6.38 -0.71
C TYR A 64 -7.42 6.28 -1.72
N ILE A 65 -8.14 5.18 -1.66
CA ILE A 65 -9.32 4.88 -2.51
C ILE A 65 -10.46 4.58 -1.56
N GLU A 66 -11.60 5.21 -1.76
CA GLU A 66 -12.81 4.93 -0.98
C GLU A 66 -14.04 4.69 -1.86
N THR A 67 -14.94 3.87 -1.34
CA THR A 67 -16.25 3.64 -1.99
C THR A 67 -17.31 4.43 -1.26
N TYR A 68 -18.01 5.29 -1.98
CA TYR A 68 -19.15 6.04 -1.50
C TYR A 68 -20.41 5.63 -2.29
N GLY A 69 -21.29 4.88 -1.65
CA GLY A 69 -22.44 4.26 -2.34
C GLY A 69 -21.99 3.32 -3.46
N HIS A 70 -22.26 3.68 -4.70
CA HIS A 70 -21.87 2.91 -5.89
C HIS A 70 -20.62 3.46 -6.60
N THR A 71 -20.09 4.58 -6.13
CA THR A 71 -18.97 5.29 -6.73
C THR A 71 -17.69 4.95 -5.99
N VAL A 72 -16.62 4.70 -6.74
CA VAL A 72 -15.28 4.53 -6.20
C VAL A 72 -14.49 5.79 -6.49
N GLU A 73 -14.03 6.45 -5.43
CA GLU A 73 -13.23 7.67 -5.51
C GLU A 73 -11.76 7.37 -5.23
N VAL A 74 -10.89 7.94 -6.06
CA VAL A 74 -9.44 7.86 -5.95
C VAL A 74 -8.90 9.22 -5.56
N HIS A 75 -8.30 9.30 -4.38
CA HIS A 75 -7.81 10.54 -3.81
C HIS A 75 -6.30 10.61 -3.91
N THR A 76 -5.80 11.72 -4.41
CA THR A 76 -4.39 12.09 -4.40
C THR A 76 -4.10 13.12 -3.30
N LYS A 77 -2.95 13.76 -3.33
CA LYS A 77 -2.62 14.84 -2.40
C LYS A 77 -3.52 16.08 -2.58
N GLY A 78 -3.95 16.37 -3.80
CA GLY A 78 -4.69 17.62 -4.11
C GLY A 78 -5.99 17.43 -4.88
N GLU A 79 -6.19 16.28 -5.50
CA GLU A 79 -7.31 16.04 -6.42
C GLU A 79 -8.04 14.75 -6.08
N THR A 80 -9.28 14.67 -6.53
CA THR A 80 -10.14 13.48 -6.40
C THR A 80 -10.66 13.09 -7.78
N PHE A 81 -10.51 11.83 -8.10
CA PHE A 81 -10.96 11.24 -9.36
C PHE A 81 -11.97 10.13 -9.09
N GLN A 82 -12.75 9.80 -10.08
CA GLN A 82 -13.67 8.67 -10.04
C GLN A 82 -13.04 7.47 -10.77
N ALA A 83 -13.01 6.32 -10.11
CA ALA A 83 -12.61 5.09 -10.76
C ALA A 83 -13.73 4.53 -11.63
N THR A 84 -13.37 3.91 -12.74
CA THR A 84 -14.31 3.24 -13.66
C THR A 84 -14.71 1.84 -13.15
N ASP A 85 -13.79 1.20 -12.43
CA ASP A 85 -13.98 -0.15 -11.91
C ASP A 85 -14.44 -0.17 -10.46
N ARG A 86 -14.96 -1.31 -10.03
CA ARG A 86 -15.33 -1.55 -8.64
C ARG A 86 -14.08 -1.71 -7.77
N LEU A 87 -14.16 -1.32 -6.49
CA LEU A 87 -13.04 -1.34 -5.55
C LEU A 87 -12.28 -2.68 -5.53
N TYR A 88 -12.97 -3.82 -5.53
CA TYR A 88 -12.31 -5.13 -5.48
C TYR A 88 -11.43 -5.42 -6.70
N LYS A 89 -11.82 -4.93 -7.90
CA LYS A 89 -11.02 -5.08 -9.11
C LYS A 89 -9.76 -4.22 -9.06
N ILE A 90 -9.91 -2.99 -8.55
CA ILE A 90 -8.79 -2.07 -8.38
C ILE A 90 -7.79 -2.64 -7.36
N VAL A 91 -8.29 -3.14 -6.23
CA VAL A 91 -7.43 -3.74 -5.18
C VAL A 91 -6.59 -4.90 -5.73
N ASN A 92 -7.15 -5.72 -6.61
CA ASN A 92 -6.40 -6.81 -7.24
C ASN A 92 -5.29 -6.34 -8.21
N GLN A 93 -5.34 -5.09 -8.63
CA GLN A 93 -4.32 -4.45 -9.49
C GLN A 93 -3.28 -3.69 -8.66
N LEU A 94 -3.51 -3.46 -7.37
CA LEU A 94 -2.60 -2.74 -6.50
C LEU A 94 -1.63 -3.69 -5.82
N ASP A 95 -0.39 -3.23 -5.67
CA ASP A 95 0.65 -3.93 -4.93
C ASP A 95 0.29 -3.99 -3.43
N PRO A 96 0.11 -5.19 -2.84
CA PRO A 96 -0.24 -5.35 -1.42
C PRO A 96 0.88 -4.88 -0.48
N ASP A 97 2.12 -4.81 -0.96
CA ASP A 97 3.23 -4.26 -0.17
C ASP A 97 3.13 -2.75 -0.03
N LYS A 98 2.54 -2.06 -1.00
CA LYS A 98 2.36 -0.60 -1.03
C LYS A 98 0.98 -0.16 -0.54
N PHE A 99 -0.04 -0.97 -0.76
CA PHE A 99 -1.42 -0.65 -0.42
C PHE A 99 -1.99 -1.57 0.65
N LEU A 100 -2.86 -1.01 1.48
CA LEU A 100 -3.49 -1.75 2.57
C LEU A 100 -4.98 -1.43 2.64
N ARG A 101 -5.80 -2.47 2.67
CA ARG A 101 -7.22 -2.33 2.96
C ARG A 101 -7.44 -2.17 4.46
N ILE A 102 -8.14 -1.10 4.85
CA ILE A 102 -8.40 -0.75 6.26
C ILE A 102 -9.87 -0.79 6.64
N SER A 103 -10.74 -0.92 5.64
CA SER A 103 -12.17 -1.17 5.82
C SER A 103 -12.76 -1.86 4.60
N ASN A 104 -14.04 -2.21 4.64
CA ASN A 104 -14.74 -2.74 3.46
C ASN A 104 -14.78 -1.75 2.30
N SER A 105 -14.69 -0.46 2.59
CA SER A 105 -14.84 0.63 1.62
C SER A 105 -13.58 1.46 1.40
N VAL A 106 -12.48 1.24 2.16
CA VAL A 106 -11.28 2.08 2.09
C VAL A 106 -10.01 1.25 1.96
N VAL A 107 -9.18 1.66 1.00
CA VAL A 107 -7.82 1.16 0.77
C VAL A 107 -6.87 2.35 0.78
N ILE A 108 -5.78 2.27 1.51
CA ILE A 108 -4.79 3.33 1.67
C ILE A 108 -3.46 2.96 1.03
N SER A 109 -2.72 3.96 0.56
CA SER A 109 -1.29 3.83 0.29
C SER A 109 -0.51 3.97 1.60
N LYS A 110 0.29 2.98 1.96
CA LYS A 110 1.06 2.97 3.22
C LYS A 110 2.03 4.16 3.31
N SER A 111 2.65 4.53 2.19
CA SER A 111 3.60 5.64 2.10
C SER A 111 2.95 7.02 2.21
N LYS A 112 1.63 7.12 2.04
CA LYS A 112 0.86 8.38 2.09
C LYS A 112 0.15 8.59 3.43
N VAL A 113 0.40 7.75 4.41
CA VAL A 113 -0.04 7.95 5.80
C VAL A 113 0.91 8.94 6.47
N LYS A 114 0.38 10.09 6.89
CA LYS A 114 1.15 11.15 7.57
C LYS A 114 1.24 10.91 9.07
N GLN A 115 0.14 10.44 9.68
CA GLN A 115 0.06 10.26 11.12
C GLN A 115 -0.92 9.14 11.47
N ILE A 116 -0.59 8.37 12.47
CA ILE A 116 -1.44 7.33 13.07
C ILE A 116 -1.79 7.79 14.48
N SER A 117 -3.09 7.85 14.78
CA SER A 117 -3.61 8.20 16.10
C SER A 117 -4.49 7.06 16.61
N THR A 118 -4.51 6.88 17.93
CA THR A 118 -5.43 5.94 18.58
C THR A 118 -6.49 6.73 19.34
N THR A 119 -7.75 6.32 19.23
CA THR A 119 -8.84 6.89 20.01
C THR A 119 -8.95 6.20 21.36
N LEU A 120 -9.71 6.81 22.30
CA LEU A 120 -10.04 6.21 23.61
C LEU A 120 -10.75 4.85 23.46
N SER A 121 -11.44 4.62 22.36
CA SER A 121 -12.08 3.33 22.01
C SER A 121 -11.15 2.34 21.33
N MET A 122 -9.81 2.55 21.37
CA MET A 122 -8.77 1.72 20.74
C MET A 122 -8.93 1.58 19.22
N LYS A 123 -9.54 2.54 18.55
CA LYS A 123 -9.58 2.57 17.09
C LYS A 123 -8.39 3.35 16.54
N PHE A 124 -7.80 2.88 15.44
CA PHE A 124 -6.82 3.66 14.71
C PHE A 124 -7.52 4.65 13.78
N VAL A 125 -7.05 5.88 13.81
CA VAL A 125 -7.44 6.97 12.91
C VAL A 125 -6.17 7.42 12.19
N LEU A 126 -6.19 7.37 10.88
CA LEU A 126 -5.06 7.74 10.04
C LEU A 126 -5.29 9.12 9.46
N THR A 127 -4.30 9.99 9.55
CA THR A 127 -4.28 11.25 8.81
C THR A 127 -3.47 11.04 7.55
N MET A 128 -4.10 11.20 6.40
CA MET A 128 -3.47 11.05 5.09
C MET A 128 -2.71 12.32 4.68
N VAL A 129 -1.86 12.24 3.65
CA VAL A 129 -1.07 13.39 3.16
C VAL A 129 -1.91 14.57 2.70
N ASN A 130 -3.16 14.36 2.28
CA ASN A 130 -4.13 15.40 1.93
C ASN A 130 -4.88 15.97 3.14
N GLY A 131 -4.54 15.56 4.37
CA GLY A 131 -5.16 16.01 5.61
C GLY A 131 -6.47 15.28 5.99
N LYS A 132 -7.01 14.44 5.12
CA LYS A 132 -8.21 13.64 5.41
C LYS A 132 -7.91 12.60 6.49
N LYS A 133 -8.86 12.40 7.38
CA LYS A 133 -8.81 11.34 8.40
C LYS A 133 -9.64 10.14 7.94
N VAL A 134 -9.08 8.95 8.05
CA VAL A 134 -9.74 7.68 7.71
C VAL A 134 -9.59 6.70 8.88
N ASP A 135 -10.65 5.95 9.16
CA ASP A 135 -10.73 5.05 10.31
C ASP A 135 -10.40 3.62 9.89
N VAL A 136 -9.60 2.94 10.71
CA VAL A 136 -9.38 1.49 10.58
C VAL A 136 -10.51 0.76 11.29
N THR A 137 -11.26 -0.05 10.55
CA THR A 137 -12.36 -0.83 11.15
C THR A 137 -11.84 -2.05 11.91
N ARG A 138 -12.64 -2.56 12.86
CA ARG A 138 -12.25 -3.69 13.74
C ARG A 138 -11.76 -4.91 12.98
N SER A 139 -12.41 -5.24 11.86
CA SER A 139 -12.05 -6.40 11.05
C SER A 139 -10.64 -6.32 10.45
N TYR A 140 -10.13 -5.10 10.27
CA TYR A 140 -8.82 -4.83 9.68
C TYR A 140 -7.76 -4.41 10.70
N TYR A 141 -8.11 -4.37 11.99
CA TYR A 141 -7.25 -3.89 13.06
C TYR A 141 -5.92 -4.64 13.15
N TYR A 142 -5.96 -5.98 13.16
CA TYR A 142 -4.76 -6.80 13.28
C TYR A 142 -3.89 -6.74 12.04
N ILE A 143 -4.50 -6.81 10.86
CA ILE A 143 -3.79 -6.69 9.56
C ILE A 143 -3.08 -5.34 9.48
N PHE A 144 -3.74 -4.27 9.94
CA PHE A 144 -3.17 -2.94 9.99
C PHE A 144 -1.96 -2.88 10.94
N LYS A 145 -2.08 -3.43 12.16
CA LYS A 145 -0.98 -3.48 13.13
C LYS A 145 0.24 -4.20 12.56
N ASP A 146 0.04 -5.36 11.97
CA ASP A 146 1.11 -6.16 11.39
C ASP A 146 1.79 -5.41 10.23
N SER A 147 1.01 -4.81 9.33
CA SER A 147 1.54 -4.06 8.19
C SER A 147 2.37 -2.84 8.55
N PHE A 148 2.10 -2.20 9.69
CA PHE A 148 2.84 -1.03 10.17
C PHE A 148 3.83 -1.35 11.30
N GLY A 149 4.01 -2.64 11.65
CA GLY A 149 4.93 -3.06 12.71
C GLY A 149 4.57 -2.51 14.09
N ILE A 150 3.28 -2.24 14.35
CA ILE A 150 2.81 -1.66 15.62
C ILE A 150 2.66 -2.80 16.65
N TYR A 151 3.79 -3.41 17.03
CA TYR A 151 3.85 -4.42 18.07
C TYR A 151 4.04 -3.74 19.43
N GLY A 152 3.09 -3.95 20.35
CA GLY A 152 3.28 -3.62 21.77
C GLY A 152 3.06 -2.18 22.18
N VAL A 153 2.01 -1.51 21.68
CA VAL A 153 1.50 -0.32 22.38
C VAL A 153 0.70 -0.80 23.58
N CYS A 154 1.41 -1.14 24.66
CA CYS A 154 0.81 -1.29 25.97
C CYS A 154 0.30 0.10 26.38
N ILE A 155 -0.96 0.17 26.87
CA ILE A 155 -1.62 1.40 27.31
C ILE A 155 -0.79 2.17 28.35
N CYS A 156 0.13 1.51 29.06
CA CYS A 156 1.06 2.12 30.00
C CYS A 156 2.09 3.08 29.36
N CYS A 157 2.45 2.92 28.09
CA CYS A 157 3.46 3.78 27.46
C CYS A 157 2.89 5.12 26.99
N ILE A 158 1.57 5.22 26.76
CA ILE A 158 0.92 6.46 26.31
C ILE A 158 0.76 7.44 27.49
N LEU A 159 0.59 6.93 28.71
CA LEU A 159 0.46 7.76 29.91
C LEU A 159 1.81 8.32 30.41
N GLN A 160 2.94 7.70 30.05
CA GLN A 160 4.25 8.18 30.48
C GLN A 160 4.82 9.33 29.64
N PHE A 161 4.32 9.56 28.44
CA PHE A 161 4.74 10.69 27.58
C PHE A 161 4.00 12.02 27.88
N CYS A 162 2.87 11.99 28.57
CA CYS A 162 2.15 13.21 28.98
C CYS A 162 2.65 13.85 30.29
N PHE A 163 3.55 13.19 31.05
CA PHE A 163 3.97 13.69 32.36
C PHE A 163 5.41 14.24 32.42
N ARG A 164 6.07 14.42 31.28
CA ARG A 164 7.39 15.09 31.26
C ARG A 164 7.36 16.39 30.46
N ARG A 165 6.53 17.33 30.90
CA ARG A 165 6.73 18.77 30.69
C ARG A 165 5.96 19.52 31.76
N PHE A 166 6.58 19.64 32.91
CA PHE A 166 6.52 20.78 33.81
C PHE A 166 7.87 20.88 34.49
#